data_3e6d4fe9303042ed2fa1df3cdcab94d4
#
_entry.id   3e6d4fe9303042ed2fa1df3cdcab94d4
#
_cell.length_a   1.000
_cell.length_b   1.000
_cell.length_c   1.000
_cell.angle_alpha   90.00
_cell.angle_beta   90.00
_cell.angle_gamma   90.00
#
_symmetry.space_group_name_H-M   'P 1'
#
loop_
_entity.id
_entity.type
_entity.pdbx_description
1 polymer ?
#
loop_
_entity_poly.entity_id
_entity_poly.type
_entity_poly.pdbx_seq_one_letter_code
_entity_poly.pdbx_strand_id
1 'polypeptide(L)'
;MHDDRTGQIIVIFLSVRTSADDAGYGAAAVAMESLAAQQPGYRGFESTRGSDGLGITLSFWADNASALRWRDHPEHAAIREAGRDRWYEHYEVIVCEAQRSYAWQRPGAG
;
A
#
# COMPACT_ATOMS: atom_id res chain seq x y z
N MET A 1 -14.00 -0.84 11.70
CA MET A 1 -12.84 -1.42 12.39
C MET A 1 -12.58 -2.81 11.84
N HIS A 2 -11.33 -3.15 11.65
CA HIS A 2 -10.97 -4.48 11.17
C HIS A 2 -10.96 -5.48 12.33
N ASP A 3 -11.34 -6.71 12.03
CA ASP A 3 -11.14 -7.82 12.94
C ASP A 3 -9.65 -8.17 13.03
N ASP A 4 -9.37 -9.30 13.62
CA ASP A 4 -8.00 -9.77 13.81
C ASP A 4 -7.27 -9.92 12.47
N ARG A 5 -6.10 -9.31 12.35
CA ARG A 5 -5.26 -9.39 11.16
C ARG A 5 -4.22 -10.51 11.23
N THR A 6 -4.21 -11.29 12.30
CA THR A 6 -3.23 -12.37 12.47
C THR A 6 -3.20 -13.26 11.24
N GLY A 7 -1.99 -13.51 10.74
CA GLY A 7 -1.76 -14.31 9.54
C GLY A 7 -1.82 -13.55 8.23
N GLN A 8 -2.30 -12.32 8.24
CA GLN A 8 -2.30 -11.51 7.01
C GLN A 8 -0.89 -11.12 6.62
N ILE A 9 -0.66 -10.98 5.32
CA ILE A 9 0.60 -10.45 4.80
C ILE A 9 0.45 -8.95 4.66
N ILE A 10 1.45 -8.22 5.14
CA ILE A 10 1.50 -6.77 5.08
C ILE A 10 2.64 -6.38 4.17
N VAL A 11 2.34 -5.63 3.12
CA VAL A 11 3.36 -5.04 2.25
C VAL A 11 3.52 -3.59 2.67
N ILE A 12 4.70 -3.25 3.15
CA ILE A 12 5.04 -1.89 3.59
C ILE A 12 5.86 -1.25 2.49
N PHE A 13 5.38 -0.12 1.97
CA PHE A 13 6.06 0.65 0.94
C PHE A 13 6.48 1.98 1.53
N LEU A 14 7.78 2.19 1.65
CA LEU A 14 8.38 3.43 2.15
C LEU A 14 8.99 4.16 0.97
N SER A 15 8.58 5.40 0.73
CA SER A 15 9.03 6.11 -0.46
C SER A 15 9.29 7.58 -0.19
N VAL A 16 10.22 8.15 -0.96
CA VAL A 16 10.44 9.61 -1.01
C VAL A 16 10.18 10.06 -2.44
N ARG A 17 9.31 11.07 -2.58
CA ARG A 17 8.92 11.58 -3.87
C ARG A 17 9.93 12.56 -4.46
N THR A 18 10.03 12.57 -5.81
CA THR A 18 10.57 13.73 -6.54
C THR A 18 9.50 14.82 -6.58
N SER A 19 9.84 15.99 -7.10
CA SER A 19 8.88 17.07 -7.33
C SER A 19 8.18 16.94 -8.68
N ALA A 20 8.47 15.90 -9.46
CA ALA A 20 7.97 15.75 -10.82
C ALA A 20 6.55 15.18 -10.85
N ASP A 21 5.70 15.79 -11.69
CA ASP A 21 4.41 15.23 -12.10
C ASP A 21 3.50 14.83 -10.91
N ASP A 22 3.21 15.79 -10.04
CA ASP A 22 2.33 15.56 -8.89
C ASP A 22 0.93 15.09 -9.32
N ALA A 23 0.40 15.65 -10.42
CA ALA A 23 -0.91 15.29 -10.92
C ALA A 23 -0.95 13.83 -11.40
N GLY A 24 0.06 13.40 -12.17
CA GLY A 24 0.16 12.01 -12.63
C GLY A 24 0.34 11.04 -11.48
N TYR A 25 1.17 11.40 -10.50
CA TYR A 25 1.35 10.59 -9.31
C TYR A 25 0.04 10.43 -8.53
N GLY A 26 -0.68 11.52 -8.29
CA GLY A 26 -1.95 11.48 -7.56
C GLY A 26 -2.99 10.62 -8.26
N ALA A 27 -3.11 10.75 -9.57
CA ALA A 27 -4.03 9.93 -10.37
C ALA A 27 -3.65 8.44 -10.30
N ALA A 28 -2.36 8.13 -10.41
CA ALA A 28 -1.87 6.75 -10.32
C ALA A 28 -2.12 6.15 -8.93
N ALA A 29 -1.90 6.92 -7.86
CA ALA A 29 -2.12 6.46 -6.50
C ALA A 29 -3.59 6.10 -6.27
N VAL A 30 -4.52 6.93 -6.71
CA VAL A 30 -5.95 6.66 -6.61
C VAL A 30 -6.34 5.41 -7.41
N ALA A 31 -5.83 5.30 -8.64
CA ALA A 31 -6.12 4.15 -9.50
C ALA A 31 -5.60 2.84 -8.89
N MET A 32 -4.39 2.86 -8.29
CA MET A 32 -3.79 1.67 -7.69
C MET A 32 -4.54 1.22 -6.43
N GLU A 33 -4.95 2.15 -5.57
CA GLU A 33 -5.75 1.80 -4.41
C GLU A 33 -7.07 1.15 -4.83
N SER A 34 -7.75 1.73 -5.81
CA SER A 34 -9.00 1.21 -6.34
C SER A 34 -8.83 -0.17 -6.97
N LEU A 35 -7.77 -0.37 -7.74
CA LEU A 35 -7.49 -1.66 -8.37
C LEU A 35 -7.12 -2.73 -7.34
N ALA A 36 -6.30 -2.38 -6.35
CA ALA A 36 -5.92 -3.30 -5.28
C ALA A 36 -7.16 -3.81 -4.53
N ALA A 37 -8.12 -2.93 -4.26
CA ALA A 37 -9.34 -3.27 -3.54
C ALA A 37 -10.21 -4.30 -4.30
N GLN A 38 -10.01 -4.46 -5.59
CA GLN A 38 -10.73 -5.43 -6.43
C GLN A 38 -10.04 -6.79 -6.51
N GLN A 39 -8.82 -6.91 -5.97
CA GLN A 39 -8.04 -8.14 -6.12
C GLN A 39 -8.44 -9.21 -5.10
N PRO A 40 -8.40 -10.50 -5.49
CA PRO A 40 -8.62 -11.57 -4.53
C PRO A 40 -7.63 -11.50 -3.39
N GLY A 41 -8.11 -11.69 -2.17
CA GLY A 41 -7.26 -11.66 -0.98
C GLY A 41 -6.96 -10.29 -0.41
N TYR A 42 -7.47 -9.22 -1.02
CA TYR A 42 -7.32 -7.87 -0.47
C TYR A 42 -7.98 -7.77 0.91
N ARG A 43 -7.28 -7.17 1.87
CA ARG A 43 -7.74 -7.03 3.25
C ARG A 43 -7.63 -5.60 3.79
N GLY A 44 -7.13 -4.67 3.02
CA GLY A 44 -7.07 -3.28 3.43
C GLY A 44 -5.89 -2.52 2.85
N PHE A 45 -5.95 -1.20 2.99
CA PHE A 45 -4.96 -0.30 2.41
C PHE A 45 -4.94 0.98 3.24
N GLU A 46 -3.76 1.43 3.63
CA GLU A 46 -3.58 2.69 4.32
C GLU A 46 -2.38 3.41 3.74
N SER A 47 -2.48 4.71 3.54
CA SER A 47 -1.37 5.48 2.97
C SER A 47 -1.34 6.88 3.55
N THR A 48 -0.14 7.36 3.82
CA THR A 48 0.08 8.72 4.29
C THR A 48 1.44 9.22 3.79
N ARG A 49 1.56 10.53 3.65
CA ARG A 49 2.84 11.16 3.31
C ARG A 49 3.03 12.40 4.16
N GLY A 50 4.19 12.49 4.80
CA GLY A 50 4.55 13.62 5.61
C GLY A 50 5.00 14.82 4.79
N SER A 51 5.06 15.97 5.43
CA SER A 51 5.55 17.21 4.82
C SER A 51 7.03 17.13 4.44
N ASP A 52 7.77 16.18 5.02
CA ASP A 52 9.16 15.89 4.68
C ASP A 52 9.31 15.06 3.40
N GLY A 53 8.19 14.62 2.80
CA GLY A 53 8.19 13.82 1.60
C GLY A 53 8.19 12.32 1.81
N LEU A 54 8.41 11.85 3.04
CA LEU A 54 8.37 10.42 3.34
C LEU A 54 6.94 9.91 3.30
N GLY A 55 6.68 8.93 2.47
CA GLY A 55 5.39 8.25 2.38
C GLY A 55 5.44 6.84 2.91
N ILE A 56 4.36 6.42 3.53
CA ILE A 56 4.20 5.07 4.05
C ILE A 56 2.87 4.55 3.52
N THR A 57 2.91 3.44 2.78
CA THR A 57 1.72 2.75 2.31
C THR A 57 1.74 1.33 2.84
N LEU A 58 0.63 0.91 3.42
CA LEU A 58 0.42 -0.47 3.86
C LEU A 58 -0.66 -1.08 2.99
N SER A 59 -0.41 -2.27 2.46
CA SER A 59 -1.46 -3.09 1.89
C SER A 59 -1.51 -4.43 2.62
N PHE A 60 -2.73 -4.89 2.87
CA PHE A 60 -2.98 -6.09 3.67
C PHE A 60 -3.60 -7.16 2.80
N TRP A 61 -3.07 -8.38 2.87
CA TRP A 61 -3.45 -9.49 2.00
C TRP A 61 -3.72 -10.74 2.83
N ALA A 62 -4.67 -11.55 2.36
CA ALA A 62 -5.07 -12.77 3.08
C ALA A 62 -3.91 -13.76 3.22
N ASP A 63 -3.03 -13.82 2.20
CA ASP A 63 -1.92 -14.76 2.15
C ASP A 63 -0.83 -14.25 1.22
N ASN A 64 0.29 -14.95 1.20
CA ASN A 64 1.44 -14.57 0.39
C ASN A 64 1.13 -14.68 -1.12
N ALA A 65 0.33 -15.66 -1.51
CA ALA A 65 -0.04 -15.85 -2.92
C ALA A 65 -0.81 -14.64 -3.45
N SER A 66 -1.73 -14.08 -2.65
CA SER A 66 -2.49 -12.87 -3.01
C SER A 66 -1.57 -11.66 -3.15
N ALA A 67 -0.63 -11.49 -2.22
CA ALA A 67 0.34 -10.40 -2.27
C ALA A 67 1.22 -10.49 -3.52
N LEU A 68 1.66 -11.70 -3.88
CA LEU A 68 2.49 -11.92 -5.06
C LEU A 68 1.69 -11.66 -6.35
N ARG A 69 0.44 -12.09 -6.42
CA ARG A 69 -0.42 -11.78 -7.58
C ARG A 69 -0.59 -10.28 -7.77
N TRP A 70 -0.76 -9.55 -6.69
CA TRP A 70 -0.85 -8.08 -6.76
C TRP A 70 0.47 -7.47 -7.24
N ARG A 71 1.61 -7.90 -6.70
CA ARG A 71 2.92 -7.44 -7.13
C ARG A 71 3.08 -7.59 -8.65
N ASP A 72 2.65 -8.72 -9.19
CA ASP A 72 2.88 -9.08 -10.59
C ASP A 72 1.72 -8.67 -11.51
N HIS A 73 0.69 -8.00 -10.98
CA HIS A 73 -0.42 -7.50 -11.79
C HIS A 73 0.12 -6.51 -12.83
N PRO A 74 -0.23 -6.68 -14.13
CA PRO A 74 0.36 -5.87 -15.20
C PRO A 74 0.23 -4.36 -15.00
N GLU A 75 -0.93 -3.88 -14.54
CA GLU A 75 -1.13 -2.46 -14.29
C GLU A 75 -0.29 -1.95 -13.12
N HIS A 76 -0.14 -2.76 -12.07
CA HIS A 76 0.71 -2.42 -10.94
C HIS A 76 2.18 -2.38 -11.37
N ALA A 77 2.61 -3.33 -12.19
CA ALA A 77 3.97 -3.36 -12.72
C ALA A 77 4.27 -2.12 -13.59
N ALA A 78 3.32 -1.70 -14.43
CA ALA A 78 3.48 -0.51 -15.26
C ALA A 78 3.61 0.77 -14.43
N ILE A 79 2.80 0.89 -13.38
CA ILE A 79 2.86 2.04 -12.47
C ILE A 79 4.18 2.05 -11.69
N ARG A 80 4.68 0.88 -11.30
CA ARG A 80 5.99 0.76 -10.63
C ARG A 80 7.11 1.29 -11.52
N GLU A 81 7.10 0.94 -12.81
CA GLU A 81 8.09 1.45 -13.76
C GLU A 81 7.99 2.96 -13.94
N ALA A 82 6.78 3.51 -14.03
CA ALA A 82 6.57 4.96 -14.11
C ALA A 82 7.07 5.65 -12.83
N GLY A 83 6.90 5.01 -11.69
CA GLY A 83 7.39 5.53 -10.40
C GLY A 83 8.91 5.63 -10.38
N ARG A 84 9.60 4.59 -10.83
CA ARG A 84 11.06 4.59 -10.93
C ARG A 84 11.56 5.65 -11.91
N ASP A 85 10.85 5.86 -12.97
CA ASP A 85 11.23 6.82 -14.01
C ASP A 85 11.03 8.27 -13.55
N ARG A 86 9.95 8.60 -12.83
CA ARG A 86 9.55 9.97 -12.63
C ARG A 86 9.26 10.38 -11.20
N TRP A 87 8.66 9.48 -10.39
CA TRP A 87 7.95 9.88 -9.16
C TRP A 87 8.73 9.71 -7.88
N TYR A 88 9.69 8.77 -7.84
CA TYR A 88 10.40 8.45 -6.60
C TYR A 88 11.88 8.74 -6.71
N GLU A 89 12.43 9.37 -5.68
CA GLU A 89 13.88 9.42 -5.49
C GLU A 89 14.40 8.07 -5.05
N HIS A 90 13.69 7.43 -4.14
CA HIS A 90 13.97 6.06 -3.71
C HIS A 90 12.74 5.47 -3.03
N TYR A 91 12.72 4.16 -2.92
CA TYR A 91 11.72 3.45 -2.14
C TYR A 91 12.27 2.14 -1.61
N GLU A 92 11.61 1.62 -0.58
CA GLU A 92 11.89 0.31 0.01
C GLU A 92 10.57 -0.44 0.18
N VAL A 93 10.58 -1.73 -0.11
CA VAL A 93 9.41 -2.60 0.10
C VAL A 93 9.78 -3.64 1.14
N ILE A 94 8.95 -3.77 2.17
CA ILE A 94 9.13 -4.77 3.22
C ILE A 94 7.85 -5.60 3.26
N VAL A 95 8.00 -6.92 3.16
CA VAL A 95 6.88 -7.85 3.24
C VAL A 95 7.00 -8.60 4.56
N CYS A 96 5.95 -8.58 5.36
CA CYS A 96 5.94 -9.24 6.66
C CYS A 96 4.59 -9.89 6.92
N GLU A 97 4.55 -10.74 7.93
CA GLU A 97 3.34 -11.41 8.34
C GLU A 97 2.91 -10.89 9.71
N ALA A 98 1.63 -10.62 9.87
CA ALA A 98 1.10 -10.19 11.15
C ALA A 98 1.06 -11.36 12.13
N GLN A 99 1.91 -11.34 13.14
CA GLN A 99 1.96 -12.39 14.16
C GLN A 99 0.84 -12.23 15.17
N ARG A 100 0.50 -10.99 15.49
CA ARG A 100 -0.58 -10.65 16.42
C ARG A 100 -1.20 -9.34 15.96
N SER A 101 -2.47 -9.14 16.33
CA SER A 101 -3.20 -7.93 15.98
C SER A 101 -4.19 -7.60 17.07
N TYR A 102 -4.22 -6.35 17.50
CA TYR A 102 -5.15 -5.86 18.51
C TYR A 102 -5.80 -4.58 18.02
N ALA A 103 -7.06 -4.38 18.34
CA ALA A 103 -7.75 -3.14 18.04
C ALA A 103 -8.50 -2.67 19.28
N TRP A 104 -8.51 -1.37 19.49
CA TRP A 104 -9.24 -0.74 20.56
C TRP A 104 -9.97 0.47 20.01
N GLN A 105 -11.17 0.67 20.47
CA GLN A 105 -11.99 1.83 20.11
C GLN A 105 -12.51 2.47 21.37
N ARG A 106 -12.40 3.80 21.44
CA ARG A 106 -12.92 4.54 22.59
C ARG A 106 -14.42 4.35 22.67
N PRO A 107 -14.97 3.99 23.85
CA PRO A 107 -16.43 3.86 24.03
C PRO A 107 -17.13 5.17 23.66
N GLY A 108 -18.23 5.07 22.92
CA GLY A 108 -18.98 6.24 22.46
C GLY A 108 -18.40 6.96 21.26
N ALA A 109 -17.26 6.52 20.72
CA ALA A 109 -16.69 7.08 19.48
C ALA A 109 -17.51 6.59 18.28
N GLY A 110 -17.91 7.51 17.46
CA GLY A 110 -18.74 7.23 16.29
C GLY A 110 -17.98 6.64 15.13
#